data_94b4ed2f38688bd700f75255a7050548
#
_entry.id   94b4ed2f38688bd700f75255a7050548
#
_cell.length_a   1.000
_cell.length_b   1.000
_cell.length_c   1.000
_cell.angle_alpha   90.00
_cell.angle_beta   90.00
_cell.angle_gamma   90.00
#
_symmetry.space_group_name_H-M   'P 1'
#
loop_
_entity.id
_entity.type
_entity.pdbx_description
1 polymer ?
#
loop_
_entity_poly.entity_id
_entity_poly.type
_entity_poly.pdbx_seq_one_letter_code
_entity_poly.pdbx_strand_id
1 'polypeptide(L)'
;MLFVIIGHDAPDAKEKRPQHRPAHLAHLEPLTQAGRIVLAGPFTDGSGSLIVIEAESRAAVWELVAKDPYVTNGVFNHVEVKPFMQVFPKPAA
;
A
#
# COMPACT_ATOMS: atom_id res chain seq x y z
N MET A 1 -5.92 -14.11 -2.98
CA MET A 1 -4.90 -14.20 -1.93
C MET A 1 -4.64 -12.82 -1.37
N LEU A 2 -4.50 -12.71 -0.05
CA LEU A 2 -4.17 -11.44 0.57
C LEU A 2 -2.66 -11.26 0.67
N PHE A 3 -2.26 -9.99 0.52
CA PHE A 3 -0.88 -9.56 0.71
C PHE A 3 -0.86 -8.30 1.56
N VAL A 4 0.19 -8.15 2.36
CA VAL A 4 0.45 -6.93 3.11
C VAL A 4 1.60 -6.20 2.42
N ILE A 5 1.37 -4.93 2.12
CA ILE A 5 2.39 -4.03 1.59
C ILE A 5 2.78 -3.09 2.73
N ILE A 6 4.06 -3.03 3.05
CA ILE A 6 4.58 -2.10 4.05
C ILE A 6 5.55 -1.17 3.34
N GLY A 7 5.20 0.11 3.26
CA GLY A 7 6.08 1.14 2.73
C GLY A 7 6.79 1.86 3.87
N HIS A 8 8.12 1.90 3.81
CA HIS A 8 8.93 2.60 4.80
C HIS A 8 9.29 3.98 4.28
N ASP A 9 8.98 5.01 5.06
CA ASP A 9 9.22 6.39 4.67
C ASP A 9 10.70 6.70 4.56
N ALA A 10 11.06 7.40 3.47
CA ALA A 10 12.37 8.00 3.32
C ALA A 10 12.56 9.14 4.33
N PRO A 11 13.82 9.56 4.62
CA PRO A 11 14.05 10.64 5.58
C PRO A 11 13.35 11.96 5.24
N ASP A 12 13.13 12.24 3.93
CA ASP A 12 12.43 13.45 3.46
C ASP A 12 10.96 13.22 3.10
N ALA A 13 10.39 12.08 3.51
CA ALA A 13 9.01 11.72 3.17
C ALA A 13 7.99 12.75 3.66
N LYS A 14 8.24 13.36 4.82
CA LYS A 14 7.33 14.35 5.39
C LYS A 14 7.04 15.51 4.43
N GLU A 15 8.06 15.95 3.69
CA GLU A 15 7.91 17.02 2.69
C GLU A 15 7.30 16.49 1.39
N LYS A 16 7.65 15.27 1.02
CA LYS A 16 7.20 14.66 -0.25
C LYS A 16 5.77 14.17 -0.21
N ARG A 17 5.29 13.65 0.93
CA ARG A 17 3.94 13.09 1.05
C ARG A 17 2.85 14.05 0.58
N PRO A 18 2.80 15.31 1.04
CA PRO A 18 1.74 16.23 0.58
C PRO A 18 1.76 16.47 -0.92
N GLN A 19 2.94 16.48 -1.53
CA GLN A 19 3.10 16.72 -2.97
C GLN A 19 2.54 15.56 -3.80
N HIS A 20 2.68 14.33 -3.34
CA HIS A 20 2.35 13.13 -4.10
C HIS A 20 1.11 12.39 -3.59
N ARG A 21 0.51 12.87 -2.49
CA ARG A 21 -0.66 12.23 -1.90
C ARG A 21 -1.85 12.14 -2.85
N PRO A 22 -2.23 13.21 -3.58
CA PRO A 22 -3.36 13.10 -4.50
C PRO A 22 -3.18 12.01 -5.54
N ALA A 23 -1.99 11.91 -6.13
CA ALA A 23 -1.69 10.88 -7.13
C ALA A 23 -1.66 9.48 -6.51
N HIS A 24 -1.13 9.34 -5.30
CA HIS A 24 -1.13 8.08 -4.55
C HIS A 24 -2.56 7.60 -4.28
N LEU A 25 -3.43 8.49 -3.81
CA LEU A 25 -4.84 8.15 -3.55
C LEU A 25 -5.56 7.79 -4.85
N ALA A 26 -5.29 8.50 -5.94
CA ALA A 26 -5.87 8.19 -7.25
C ALA A 26 -5.42 6.82 -7.77
N HIS A 27 -4.21 6.38 -7.43
CA HIS A 27 -3.72 5.05 -7.75
C HIS A 27 -4.47 3.95 -6.99
N LEU A 28 -4.80 4.19 -5.72
CA LEU A 28 -5.49 3.22 -4.87
C LEU A 28 -7.01 3.20 -5.07
N GLU A 29 -7.60 4.28 -5.52
CA GLU A 29 -9.06 4.42 -5.60
C GLU A 29 -9.74 3.34 -6.44
N PRO A 30 -9.26 3.01 -7.66
CA PRO A 30 -9.87 1.94 -8.46
C PRO A 30 -9.81 0.57 -7.76
N LEU A 31 -8.73 0.32 -7.03
CA LEU A 31 -8.56 -0.93 -6.29
C LEU A 31 -9.53 -1.00 -5.11
N THR A 32 -9.78 0.13 -4.46
CA THR A 32 -10.76 0.24 -3.38
C THR A 32 -12.16 0.01 -3.90
N GLN A 33 -12.53 0.63 -5.02
CA GLN A 33 -13.84 0.46 -5.64
C GLN A 33 -14.08 -0.96 -6.13
N ALA A 34 -13.02 -1.64 -6.56
CA ALA A 34 -13.10 -3.04 -6.96
C ALA A 34 -13.17 -4.01 -5.76
N GLY A 35 -13.13 -3.50 -4.53
CA GLY A 35 -13.17 -4.32 -3.33
C GLY A 35 -11.88 -5.07 -3.05
N ARG A 36 -10.77 -4.69 -3.69
CA ARG A 36 -9.49 -5.37 -3.55
C ARG A 36 -8.68 -4.91 -2.35
N ILE A 37 -8.92 -3.69 -1.85
CA ILE A 37 -8.23 -3.17 -0.67
C ILE A 37 -9.08 -3.46 0.57
N VAL A 38 -8.52 -4.22 1.49
CA VAL A 38 -9.15 -4.52 2.78
C VAL A 38 -9.04 -3.32 3.70
N LEU A 39 -7.83 -2.75 3.80
CA LEU A 39 -7.58 -1.50 4.51
C LEU A 39 -6.27 -0.92 4.03
N ALA A 40 -6.10 0.38 4.22
CA ALA A 40 -4.87 1.08 3.89
C ALA A 40 -4.78 2.36 4.71
N GLY A 41 -3.58 2.75 5.08
CA GLY A 41 -3.34 3.99 5.77
C GLY A 41 -1.90 4.16 6.24
N PRO A 42 -1.53 5.38 6.63
CA PRO A 42 -0.23 5.65 7.19
C PRO A 42 -0.13 5.20 8.65
N PHE A 43 1.07 4.85 9.09
CA PHE A 43 1.34 4.67 10.51
C PHE A 43 1.37 6.05 11.19
N THR A 44 0.74 6.13 12.35
CA THR A 44 0.62 7.42 13.05
C THR A 44 1.93 7.90 13.68
N ASP A 45 2.94 7.04 13.72
CA ASP A 45 4.28 7.41 14.18
C ASP A 45 5.17 8.01 13.08
N GLY A 46 4.65 8.13 11.84
CA GLY A 46 5.38 8.70 10.73
C GLY A 46 6.39 7.75 10.08
N SER A 47 6.35 6.45 10.38
CA SER A 47 7.34 5.49 9.89
C SER A 47 7.04 4.98 8.47
N GLY A 48 5.80 5.09 8.02
CA GLY A 48 5.41 4.55 6.72
C GLY A 48 3.92 4.34 6.59
N SER A 49 3.55 3.38 5.73
CA SER A 49 2.16 3.03 5.44
C SER A 49 1.98 1.53 5.33
N LEU A 50 0.74 1.08 5.54
CA LEU A 50 0.36 -0.31 5.38
C LEU A 50 -0.83 -0.39 4.43
N ILE A 51 -0.80 -1.37 3.52
CA ILE A 51 -1.92 -1.70 2.63
C ILE A 51 -2.13 -3.20 2.70
N VAL A 52 -3.37 -3.63 2.94
CA VAL A 52 -3.77 -5.04 2.81
C VAL A 52 -4.62 -5.16 1.56
N ILE A 53 -4.18 -5.98 0.61
CA ILE A 53 -4.75 -6.07 -0.72
C ILE A 53 -4.99 -7.52 -1.14
N GLU A 54 -6.11 -7.73 -1.85
CA GLU A 54 -6.39 -8.98 -2.55
C GLU A 54 -5.73 -8.95 -3.93
N ALA A 55 -4.97 -9.99 -4.27
CA ALA A 55 -4.31 -10.11 -5.57
C ALA A 55 -4.11 -11.57 -5.95
N GLU A 56 -3.87 -11.83 -7.22
CA GLU A 56 -3.65 -13.17 -7.74
C GLU A 56 -2.31 -13.77 -7.33
N SER A 57 -1.30 -12.90 -7.23
CA SER A 57 0.08 -13.33 -6.96
C SER A 57 0.89 -12.19 -6.35
N ARG A 58 2.02 -12.55 -5.75
CA ARG A 58 2.99 -11.56 -5.28
C ARG A 58 3.52 -10.69 -6.42
N ALA A 59 3.74 -11.28 -7.59
CA ALA A 59 4.20 -10.54 -8.77
C ALA A 59 3.19 -9.46 -9.17
N ALA A 60 1.89 -9.76 -9.13
CA ALA A 60 0.85 -8.77 -9.42
C ALA A 60 0.88 -7.61 -8.42
N VAL A 61 1.15 -7.90 -7.14
CA VAL A 61 1.28 -6.85 -6.11
C VAL A 61 2.48 -5.95 -6.42
N TRP A 62 3.62 -6.53 -6.78
CA TRP A 62 4.81 -5.75 -7.13
C TRP A 62 4.60 -4.86 -8.35
N GLU A 63 3.80 -5.28 -9.32
CA GLU A 63 3.42 -4.43 -10.45
C GLU A 63 2.64 -3.20 -10.00
N LEU A 64 1.72 -3.36 -9.05
CA LEU A 64 0.98 -2.25 -8.47
C LEU A 64 1.88 -1.33 -7.66
N VAL A 65 2.76 -1.89 -6.85
CA VAL A 65 3.73 -1.14 -6.04
C VAL A 65 4.62 -0.29 -6.92
N ALA A 66 5.12 -0.86 -8.03
CA ALA A 66 6.01 -0.16 -8.95
C ALA A 66 5.37 1.06 -9.60
N LYS A 67 4.04 1.12 -9.66
CA LYS A 67 3.28 2.23 -10.25
C LYS A 67 2.78 3.24 -9.22
N ASP A 68 2.93 2.94 -7.93
CA ASP A 68 2.47 3.83 -6.87
C ASP A 68 3.33 5.10 -6.87
N PRO A 69 2.72 6.30 -6.96
CA PRO A 69 3.44 7.57 -6.91
C PRO A 69 4.27 7.75 -5.65
N TYR A 70 3.91 7.13 -4.52
CA TYR A 70 4.74 7.15 -3.33
C TYR A 70 6.03 6.35 -3.50
N VAL A 71 6.03 5.36 -4.38
CA VAL A 71 7.23 4.60 -4.71
C VAL A 71 8.03 5.31 -5.79
N THR A 72 7.38 5.72 -6.88
CA THR A 72 8.08 6.33 -8.02
C THR A 72 8.71 7.69 -7.69
N ASN A 73 8.19 8.38 -6.68
CA ASN A 73 8.69 9.69 -6.25
C ASN A 73 9.50 9.63 -4.95
N GLY A 74 9.85 8.44 -4.49
CA GLY A 74 10.76 8.28 -3.37
C GLY A 74 10.21 8.69 -2.01
N VAL A 75 8.89 8.68 -1.84
CA VAL A 75 8.28 8.84 -0.51
C VAL A 75 8.65 7.64 0.35
N PHE A 76 8.45 6.43 -0.19
CA PHE A 76 8.99 5.20 0.40
C PHE A 76 10.36 4.91 -0.20
N ASN A 77 11.34 4.62 0.64
CA ASN A 77 12.64 4.17 0.17
C ASN A 77 12.84 2.66 0.31
N HIS A 78 11.89 1.98 0.91
CA HIS A 78 11.89 0.53 1.04
C HIS A 78 10.44 0.04 1.11
N VAL A 79 10.13 -1.05 0.39
CA VAL A 79 8.80 -1.65 0.40
C VAL A 79 8.94 -3.15 0.62
N GLU A 80 8.10 -3.67 1.51
CA GLU A 80 7.97 -5.11 1.75
C GLU A 80 6.60 -5.57 1.26
N VAL A 81 6.56 -6.76 0.67
CA VAL A 81 5.31 -7.43 0.29
C VAL A 81 5.33 -8.81 0.93
N LYS A 82 4.30 -9.10 1.74
CA LYS A 82 4.19 -10.36 2.46
C LYS A 82 2.86 -11.03 2.18
N PRO A 83 2.84 -12.34 1.91
CA PRO A 83 1.56 -13.07 1.88
C PRO A 83 0.92 -13.06 3.26
N PHE A 84 -0.40 -12.98 3.30
CA PHE A 84 -1.13 -12.80 4.55
C PHE A 84 -2.43 -13.61 4.53
N MET A 85 -2.79 -14.19 5.67
CA MET A 85 -4.06 -14.85 5.87
C MET A 85 -4.82 -14.13 6.97
N GLN A 86 -6.02 -13.64 6.64
CA GLN A 86 -6.89 -13.02 7.63
C GLN A 86 -7.57 -14.08 8.47
N VAL A 87 -7.40 -14.00 9.77
CA VAL A 87 -8.07 -14.89 10.74
C VAL A 87 -9.20 -14.14 11.44
N PHE A 88 -8.97 -12.89 11.82
CA PHE A 88 -9.95 -12.03 12.47
C PHE A 88 -10.01 -10.64 11.79
N PRO A 89 -11.18 -10.02 11.66
CA PRO A 89 -12.47 -10.67 11.81
C PRO A 89 -12.59 -11.84 10.85
N LYS A 90 -13.41 -12.83 11.20
CA LYS A 90 -13.57 -14.03 10.35
C LYS A 90 -13.96 -13.59 8.95
N PRO A 91 -13.22 -13.97 7.91
CA PRO A 91 -13.55 -13.54 6.57
C PRO A 91 -14.91 -14.08 6.12
N ALA A 92 -15.58 -13.29 5.26
CA ALA A 92 -16.82 -13.72 4.65
C ALA A 92 -16.56 -14.93 3.76
N ALA A 93 -17.47 -15.88 3.81
CA ALA A 93 -17.39 -17.12 3.01
C ALA A 93 -17.55 -16.83 1.52
#